data_4167e9cf1668285435e37f110190acc5
#
_entry.id   4167e9cf1668285435e37f110190acc5
#
_cell.length_a   1.000
_cell.length_b   1.000
_cell.length_c   1.000
_cell.angle_alpha   90.00
_cell.angle_beta   90.00
_cell.angle_gamma   90.00
#
_symmetry.space_group_name_H-M   'P 1'
#
loop_
_entity.id
_entity.type
_entity.pdbx_description
1 polymer ?
#
loop_
_entity_poly.entity_id
_entity_poly.type
_entity_poly.pdbx_seq_one_letter_code
_entity_poly.pdbx_strand_id
1 'polypeptide(L)'
;MLTFRIAITAAVMTFVTALTACLVFIQIATFHAAARAAASAAMGAASANTLSRLEADVSELSILVRVLSSNPSLADSNDRTEADDAIALFKAALHELPQADSLYVGYDNGCWLQVRRLDVLDPVEREKLKAPREASYNINLVRPASGEALPMRRIFEDEQGRTIEQLDLKDYGYDARTRPWYRDTINADRALVSSPYASFSIGTPMITLSAPLHGRVRGIIAADLKLDKFSDLVHAQRPGEHGTAIIFDSFGALIAHPEFARFVDDARTHPSHPQLPEIAEIRSGLIGAVMRRWDGSDHYEGSIHDEDGRSFLFRLQKFSQGDEFTGYSLLLAAESDFAQNVRKLQVRGIIIALIAGGCFIPGVWIFGSRMSISLKRITAQASGLRTLAAPDDATVTSRVAEIDELGRTMAVAQRSIWSFARFVPKDIVKGIIDGSISTELGGGRQEVTILFTDVTNFTGIAEKADPDTLMHQTSRHLAALTEAFHAEGGTVDKYIGDSVMAFWNAPHLQADHVERACRAALSAKAASDALNTEFEAERLPPFAVRLGIHVGDAVVGNVGSAERMNYTALGNSVNLAARLEGLNKQYGTTILVSEAVRNRVENCFRFNSIASVIAKGMTTETQVYELVEAVT
;
A
#
# COMPACT_ATOMS: atom_id res chain seq x y z
N MET A 1 14.50 -9.92 -27.73
CA MET A 1 13.17 -9.95 -27.04
C MET A 1 13.39 -10.18 -25.56
N LEU A 2 12.78 -9.35 -24.71
CA LEU A 2 12.77 -9.58 -23.26
C LEU A 2 11.99 -10.84 -22.95
N THR A 3 12.52 -11.70 -22.07
CA THR A 3 11.74 -12.88 -21.63
C THR A 3 10.50 -12.42 -20.85
N PHE A 4 9.41 -13.14 -20.96
CA PHE A 4 8.13 -12.87 -20.26
C PHE A 4 8.33 -12.57 -18.76
N ARG A 5 9.24 -13.32 -18.12
CA ARG A 5 9.64 -13.07 -16.74
C ARG A 5 10.17 -11.66 -16.50
N ILE A 6 11.11 -11.22 -17.34
CA ILE A 6 11.73 -9.89 -17.21
C ILE A 6 10.70 -8.80 -17.46
N ALA A 7 9.84 -8.97 -18.46
CA ALA A 7 8.81 -7.98 -18.79
C ALA A 7 7.80 -7.79 -17.65
N ILE A 8 7.22 -8.87 -17.11
CA ILE A 8 6.28 -8.79 -15.99
C ILE A 8 6.96 -8.26 -14.72
N THR A 9 8.14 -8.80 -14.38
CA THR A 9 8.85 -8.36 -13.19
C THR A 9 9.18 -6.86 -13.29
N ALA A 10 9.65 -6.38 -14.44
CA ALA A 10 9.94 -4.97 -14.67
C ALA A 10 8.67 -4.10 -14.56
N ALA A 11 7.56 -4.49 -15.19
CA ALA A 11 6.30 -3.74 -15.16
C ALA A 11 5.76 -3.61 -13.73
N VAL A 12 5.70 -4.71 -12.97
CA VAL A 12 5.19 -4.70 -11.60
C VAL A 12 6.14 -3.96 -10.66
N MET A 13 7.47 -4.11 -10.84
CA MET A 13 8.46 -3.36 -10.07
C MET A 13 8.33 -1.85 -10.30
N THR A 14 8.16 -1.42 -11.55
CA THR A 14 7.93 0.00 -11.88
C THR A 14 6.66 0.52 -11.20
N PHE A 15 5.58 -0.25 -11.24
CA PHE A 15 4.31 0.12 -10.60
C PHE A 15 4.45 0.22 -9.08
N VAL A 16 5.06 -0.77 -8.41
CA VAL A 16 5.28 -0.76 -6.95
C VAL A 16 6.19 0.40 -6.54
N THR A 17 7.25 0.66 -7.29
CA THR A 17 8.17 1.78 -7.03
C THR A 17 7.45 3.12 -7.18
N ALA A 18 6.66 3.30 -8.24
CA ALA A 18 5.87 4.51 -8.45
C ALA A 18 4.82 4.71 -7.36
N LEU A 19 4.12 3.65 -6.93
CA LEU A 19 3.15 3.70 -5.85
C LEU A 19 3.80 4.07 -4.51
N THR A 20 4.94 3.45 -4.18
CA THR A 20 5.69 3.75 -2.95
C THR A 20 6.20 5.20 -2.96
N ALA A 21 6.73 5.66 -4.09
CA ALA A 21 7.17 7.05 -4.25
C ALA A 21 6.00 8.05 -4.10
N CYS A 22 4.83 7.73 -4.66
CA CYS A 22 3.61 8.53 -4.51
C CYS A 22 3.15 8.60 -3.05
N LEU A 23 3.14 7.49 -2.31
CA LEU A 23 2.78 7.46 -0.89
C LEU A 23 3.75 8.29 -0.04
N VAL A 24 5.07 8.17 -0.29
CA VAL A 24 6.08 8.98 0.40
C VAL A 24 5.90 10.47 0.07
N PHE A 25 5.65 10.81 -1.20
CA PHE A 25 5.38 12.18 -1.60
C PHE A 25 4.15 12.78 -0.92
N ILE A 26 3.04 12.02 -0.85
CA ILE A 26 1.82 12.46 -0.15
C ILE A 26 2.11 12.70 1.34
N GLN A 27 2.87 11.82 2.00
CA GLN A 27 3.24 11.99 3.40
C GLN A 27 4.10 13.25 3.62
N ILE A 28 5.03 13.55 2.72
CA ILE A 28 5.83 14.77 2.80
C ILE A 28 4.96 16.01 2.55
N ALA A 29 4.09 15.99 1.57
CA ALA A 29 3.22 17.11 1.23
C ALA A 29 2.21 17.45 2.33
N THR A 30 1.71 16.45 3.07
CA THR A 30 0.74 16.64 4.15
C THR A 30 1.38 17.03 5.49
N PHE A 31 2.70 16.93 5.62
CA PHE A 31 3.41 17.17 6.87
C PHE A 31 3.18 18.57 7.43
N HIS A 32 3.40 19.62 6.64
CA HIS A 32 3.22 21.02 7.09
C HIS A 32 1.76 21.34 7.40
N ALA A 33 0.83 20.78 6.64
CA ALA A 33 -0.60 20.94 6.91
C ALA A 33 -1.00 20.30 8.25
N ALA A 34 -0.48 19.08 8.54
CA ALA A 34 -0.73 18.39 9.79
C ALA A 34 -0.10 19.11 11.00
N ALA A 35 1.12 19.64 10.87
CA ALA A 35 1.77 20.40 11.92
C ALA A 35 1.00 21.70 12.24
N ARG A 36 0.56 22.42 11.23
CA ARG A 36 -0.29 23.62 11.38
C ARG A 36 -1.63 23.29 12.03
N ALA A 37 -2.28 22.24 11.62
CA ALA A 37 -3.55 21.81 12.21
C ALA A 37 -3.38 21.44 13.69
N ALA A 38 -2.31 20.75 14.06
CA ALA A 38 -2.00 20.42 15.44
C ALA A 38 -1.71 21.67 16.29
N ALA A 39 -0.94 22.62 15.76
CA ALA A 39 -0.67 23.90 16.42
C ALA A 39 -1.95 24.72 16.61
N SER A 40 -2.78 24.83 15.58
CA SER A 40 -4.08 25.52 15.66
C SER A 40 -5.02 24.87 16.67
N ALA A 41 -5.09 23.54 16.73
CA ALA A 41 -5.89 22.82 17.72
C ALA A 41 -5.37 23.07 19.16
N ALA A 42 -4.06 23.01 19.36
CA ALA A 42 -3.45 23.30 20.66
C ALA A 42 -3.71 24.74 21.11
N MET A 43 -3.59 25.72 20.21
CA MET A 43 -3.95 27.12 20.50
C MET A 43 -5.43 27.26 20.86
N GLY A 44 -6.32 26.57 20.12
CA GLY A 44 -7.75 26.56 20.43
C GLY A 44 -8.05 26.02 21.83
N ALA A 45 -7.44 24.91 22.20
CA ALA A 45 -7.58 24.33 23.53
C ALA A 45 -7.00 25.22 24.64
N ALA A 46 -5.79 25.80 24.43
CA ALA A 46 -5.17 26.72 25.38
C ALA A 46 -6.01 28.00 25.57
N SER A 47 -6.53 28.58 24.48
CA SER A 47 -7.43 29.73 24.53
C SER A 47 -8.69 29.43 25.33
N ALA A 48 -9.39 28.35 24.97
CA ALA A 48 -10.64 27.96 25.65
C ALA A 48 -10.44 27.73 27.15
N ASN A 49 -9.38 27.00 27.54
CA ASN A 49 -9.08 26.75 28.95
C ASN A 49 -8.72 28.02 29.71
N THR A 50 -7.90 28.88 29.12
CA THR A 50 -7.48 30.14 29.76
C THR A 50 -8.66 31.10 29.93
N LEU A 51 -9.45 31.30 28.88
CA LEU A 51 -10.63 32.16 28.93
C LEU A 51 -11.71 31.63 29.86
N SER A 52 -12.00 30.33 29.82
CA SER A 52 -13.01 29.71 30.71
C SER A 52 -12.66 29.90 32.19
N ARG A 53 -11.39 29.80 32.57
CA ARG A 53 -10.95 30.06 33.97
C ARG A 53 -11.04 31.50 34.34
N LEU A 54 -10.57 32.39 33.47
CA LEU A 54 -10.67 33.84 33.70
C LEU A 54 -12.13 34.28 33.81
N GLU A 55 -12.99 33.82 32.94
CA GLU A 55 -14.43 34.08 32.96
C GLU A 55 -15.06 33.55 34.25
N ALA A 56 -14.67 32.35 34.71
CA ALA A 56 -15.17 31.80 35.97
C ALA A 56 -14.77 32.66 37.16
N ASP A 57 -13.48 33.01 37.29
CA ASP A 57 -12.98 33.81 38.43
C ASP A 57 -13.63 35.19 38.45
N VAL A 58 -13.76 35.86 37.29
CA VAL A 58 -14.42 37.18 37.17
C VAL A 58 -15.91 37.07 37.45
N SER A 59 -16.61 36.01 36.95
CA SER A 59 -18.05 35.81 37.16
C SER A 59 -18.39 35.58 38.62
N GLU A 60 -17.63 34.71 39.30
CA GLU A 60 -17.87 34.44 40.73
C GLU A 60 -17.74 35.72 41.58
N LEU A 61 -16.73 36.51 41.33
CA LEU A 61 -16.56 37.77 42.03
C LEU A 61 -17.61 38.83 41.63
N SER A 62 -18.01 38.88 40.37
CA SER A 62 -19.08 39.78 39.92
C SER A 62 -20.41 39.45 40.62
N ILE A 63 -20.75 38.19 40.70
CA ILE A 63 -21.97 37.73 41.43
C ILE A 63 -21.87 38.15 42.90
N LEU A 64 -20.72 37.87 43.56
CA LEU A 64 -20.51 38.26 44.96
C LEU A 64 -20.72 39.76 45.17
N VAL A 65 -20.03 40.59 44.40
CA VAL A 65 -20.08 42.05 44.52
C VAL A 65 -21.52 42.56 44.31
N ARG A 66 -22.26 42.02 43.34
CA ARG A 66 -23.67 42.36 43.13
C ARG A 66 -24.57 41.92 44.30
N VAL A 67 -24.37 40.73 44.84
CA VAL A 67 -25.13 40.27 46.01
C VAL A 67 -24.84 41.19 47.22
N LEU A 68 -23.56 41.47 47.45
CA LEU A 68 -23.14 42.35 48.55
C LEU A 68 -23.61 43.79 48.36
N SER A 69 -23.79 44.26 47.12
CA SER A 69 -24.26 45.65 46.86
C SER A 69 -25.67 45.96 47.38
N SER A 70 -26.47 44.92 47.58
CA SER A 70 -27.82 45.04 48.16
C SER A 70 -27.91 44.62 49.63
N ASN A 71 -26.77 44.34 50.27
CA ASN A 71 -26.75 43.95 51.68
C ASN A 71 -27.04 45.16 52.59
N PRO A 72 -28.03 45.09 53.49
CA PRO A 72 -28.41 46.24 54.37
C PRO A 72 -27.27 46.74 55.25
N SER A 73 -26.42 45.86 55.76
CA SER A 73 -25.27 46.25 56.60
C SER A 73 -24.25 47.13 55.85
N LEU A 74 -24.28 47.15 54.51
CA LEU A 74 -23.39 47.97 53.65
C LEU A 74 -24.16 49.13 53.02
N ALA A 75 -25.41 48.93 52.67
CA ALA A 75 -26.21 49.82 51.83
C ALA A 75 -27.10 50.80 52.62
N ASP A 76 -27.39 50.51 53.88
CA ASP A 76 -28.33 51.33 54.68
C ASP A 76 -27.65 52.18 55.76
N SER A 77 -26.44 51.85 56.18
CA SER A 77 -25.72 52.61 57.19
C SER A 77 -24.18 52.58 56.99
N ASN A 78 -23.50 53.61 57.48
CA ASN A 78 -22.05 53.71 57.53
C ASN A 78 -21.55 53.96 58.97
N ASP A 79 -22.36 53.60 60.02
CA ASP A 79 -22.08 53.81 61.45
C ASP A 79 -21.12 52.73 62.03
N ARG A 80 -20.57 52.99 63.21
CA ARG A 80 -19.54 52.17 63.89
C ARG A 80 -20.03 50.76 64.30
N THR A 81 -21.27 50.65 64.68
CA THR A 81 -21.88 49.36 65.13
C THR A 81 -22.07 48.35 64.02
N GLU A 82 -22.21 48.82 62.79
CA GLU A 82 -22.42 47.99 61.62
C GLU A 82 -21.12 47.62 60.89
N ALA A 83 -19.97 48.24 61.26
CA ALA A 83 -18.67 47.91 60.69
C ALA A 83 -18.20 46.49 61.06
N ASP A 84 -18.57 46.00 62.27
CA ASP A 84 -18.21 44.66 62.71
C ASP A 84 -18.97 43.59 61.93
N ASP A 85 -20.27 43.84 61.62
CA ASP A 85 -21.05 42.95 60.76
C ASP A 85 -20.54 42.92 59.33
N ALA A 86 -20.11 44.09 58.78
CA ALA A 86 -19.51 44.19 57.46
C ALA A 86 -18.13 43.45 57.39
N ILE A 87 -17.33 43.58 58.44
CA ILE A 87 -16.04 42.86 58.55
C ILE A 87 -16.27 41.36 58.60
N ALA A 88 -17.22 40.89 59.39
CA ALA A 88 -17.56 39.46 59.47
C ALA A 88 -18.06 38.94 58.13
N LEU A 89 -18.92 39.69 57.45
CA LEU A 89 -19.42 39.37 56.12
C LEU A 89 -18.29 39.26 55.08
N PHE A 90 -17.36 40.23 55.07
CA PHE A 90 -16.27 40.20 54.12
C PHE A 90 -15.29 39.06 54.40
N LYS A 91 -15.00 38.73 55.65
CA LYS A 91 -14.19 37.57 56.01
C LYS A 91 -14.83 36.27 55.55
N ALA A 92 -16.15 36.07 55.78
CA ALA A 92 -16.88 34.92 55.34
C ALA A 92 -16.84 34.78 53.80
N ALA A 93 -17.05 35.89 53.08
CA ALA A 93 -17.01 35.90 51.62
C ALA A 93 -15.61 35.61 51.07
N LEU A 94 -14.56 36.19 51.69
CA LEU A 94 -13.16 35.93 51.30
C LEU A 94 -12.70 34.49 51.60
N HIS A 95 -13.31 33.86 52.60
CA HIS A 95 -13.05 32.43 52.91
C HIS A 95 -13.55 31.53 51.79
N GLU A 96 -14.76 31.81 51.30
CA GLU A 96 -15.41 31.01 50.23
C GLU A 96 -14.79 31.25 48.84
N LEU A 97 -14.15 32.42 48.60
CA LEU A 97 -13.58 32.83 47.31
C LEU A 97 -12.07 33.05 47.41
N PRO A 98 -11.27 31.99 47.32
CA PRO A 98 -9.82 32.04 47.50
C PRO A 98 -9.08 32.87 46.42
N GLN A 99 -9.75 33.15 45.30
CA GLN A 99 -9.22 34.01 44.23
C GLN A 99 -9.25 35.48 44.58
N ALA A 100 -10.15 35.92 45.47
CA ALA A 100 -10.22 37.32 45.91
C ALA A 100 -9.07 37.68 46.84
N ASP A 101 -8.41 38.81 46.60
CA ASP A 101 -7.38 39.37 47.46
C ASP A 101 -7.99 40.17 48.61
N SER A 102 -8.94 41.05 48.31
CA SER A 102 -9.60 41.89 49.28
C SER A 102 -11.04 42.25 48.85
N LEU A 103 -11.88 42.49 49.87
CA LEU A 103 -13.22 43.07 49.72
C LEU A 103 -13.26 44.43 50.44
N TYR A 104 -13.90 45.39 49.85
CA TYR A 104 -14.00 46.70 50.44
C TYR A 104 -15.19 47.50 49.95
N VAL A 105 -15.61 48.44 50.75
CA VAL A 105 -16.68 49.37 50.45
C VAL A 105 -16.18 50.81 50.66
N GLY A 106 -16.47 51.68 49.69
CA GLY A 106 -16.18 53.11 49.78
C GLY A 106 -17.47 53.90 49.65
N TYR A 107 -17.61 54.94 50.44
CA TYR A 107 -18.81 55.76 50.52
C TYR A 107 -18.52 57.18 49.98
N ASP A 108 -19.57 57.87 49.55
CA ASP A 108 -19.48 59.28 49.03
C ASP A 108 -18.99 60.27 50.05
N ASN A 109 -19.20 60.00 51.34
CA ASN A 109 -18.71 60.84 52.45
C ASN A 109 -17.20 60.62 52.78
N GLY A 110 -16.53 59.73 52.00
CA GLY A 110 -15.11 59.42 52.20
C GLY A 110 -14.83 58.31 53.21
N CYS A 111 -15.84 57.71 53.86
CA CYS A 111 -15.66 56.51 54.64
C CYS A 111 -15.23 55.33 53.75
N TRP A 112 -14.31 54.47 54.23
CA TRP A 112 -13.85 53.30 53.53
C TRP A 112 -13.54 52.19 54.52
N LEU A 113 -14.00 50.97 54.21
CA LEU A 113 -13.69 49.73 54.90
C LEU A 113 -13.09 48.74 53.91
N GLN A 114 -11.93 48.15 54.23
CA GLN A 114 -11.32 47.04 53.47
C GLN A 114 -10.99 45.90 54.44
N VAL A 115 -11.27 44.69 53.99
CA VAL A 115 -10.77 43.44 54.58
C VAL A 115 -9.93 42.74 53.49
N ARG A 116 -8.68 42.48 53.84
CA ARG A 116 -7.72 41.77 52.97
C ARG A 116 -7.22 40.50 53.64
N ARG A 117 -7.09 39.47 52.88
CA ARG A 117 -6.42 38.24 53.30
C ARG A 117 -4.92 38.43 53.25
N LEU A 118 -4.22 37.92 54.25
CA LEU A 118 -2.76 37.99 54.31
C LEU A 118 -2.05 36.70 53.87
N ASP A 119 -2.77 35.58 53.81
CA ASP A 119 -2.24 34.25 53.35
C ASP A 119 -1.97 34.24 51.85
N VAL A 120 -2.65 35.10 51.06
CA VAL A 120 -2.45 35.25 49.61
C VAL A 120 -1.35 36.22 49.23
N LEU A 121 -0.73 36.91 50.20
CA LEU A 121 0.32 37.88 49.98
C LEU A 121 1.72 37.23 50.00
N ASP A 122 2.58 37.68 49.09
CA ASP A 122 3.99 37.32 49.10
C ASP A 122 4.74 38.00 50.28
N PRO A 123 5.96 37.60 50.64
CA PRO A 123 6.73 38.17 51.74
C PRO A 123 6.97 39.66 51.57
N VAL A 124 7.18 40.17 50.37
CA VAL A 124 7.43 41.60 50.06
C VAL A 124 6.18 42.43 50.31
N GLU A 125 5.02 41.91 49.88
CA GLU A 125 3.72 42.56 50.09
C GLU A 125 3.36 42.62 51.57
N ARG A 126 3.64 41.54 52.33
CA ARG A 126 3.43 41.52 53.79
C ARG A 126 4.34 42.52 54.52
N GLU A 127 5.57 42.65 54.07
CA GLU A 127 6.54 43.61 54.65
C GLU A 127 6.09 45.05 54.40
N LYS A 128 5.59 45.37 53.19
CA LYS A 128 5.02 46.69 52.85
C LYS A 128 3.87 47.09 53.78
N LEU A 129 3.05 46.12 54.13
CA LEU A 129 1.95 46.31 55.08
C LEU A 129 2.41 46.34 56.52
N LYS A 130 3.64 45.93 56.81
CA LYS A 130 4.16 45.68 58.17
C LYS A 130 3.29 44.65 58.94
N ALA A 131 2.79 43.62 58.21
CA ALA A 131 1.85 42.68 58.78
C ALA A 131 2.56 41.66 59.71
N PRO A 132 2.05 41.47 60.95
CA PRO A 132 2.56 40.41 61.86
C PRO A 132 2.46 39.03 61.20
N ARG A 133 3.37 38.13 61.58
CA ARG A 133 3.41 36.77 60.97
C ARG A 133 2.18 35.94 61.28
N GLU A 134 1.61 36.10 62.46
CA GLU A 134 0.42 35.37 62.95
C GLU A 134 -0.89 35.94 62.40
N ALA A 135 -0.86 37.10 61.72
CA ALA A 135 -2.06 37.74 61.20
C ALA A 135 -2.56 37.04 59.93
N SER A 136 -3.84 36.74 59.88
CA SER A 136 -4.56 36.20 58.74
C SER A 136 -5.32 37.27 57.95
N TYR A 137 -5.75 38.31 58.58
CA TYR A 137 -6.48 39.44 57.98
C TYR A 137 -5.86 40.76 58.29
N ASN A 138 -5.90 41.68 57.30
CA ASN A 138 -5.65 43.10 57.45
C ASN A 138 -6.96 43.86 57.20
N ILE A 139 -7.41 44.60 58.17
CA ILE A 139 -8.64 45.43 58.12
C ILE A 139 -8.23 46.88 58.17
N ASN A 140 -8.64 47.62 57.15
CA ASN A 140 -8.40 49.07 57.06
C ASN A 140 -9.74 49.82 57.16
N LEU A 141 -9.76 50.82 58.03
CA LEU A 141 -10.95 51.68 58.26
C LEU A 141 -10.51 53.15 58.10
N VAL A 142 -11.11 53.84 57.13
CA VAL A 142 -10.95 55.28 56.94
C VAL A 142 -12.27 55.95 57.36
N ARG A 143 -12.16 56.97 58.23
CA ARG A 143 -13.27 57.80 58.62
C ARG A 143 -12.85 59.25 58.55
N PRO A 144 -13.51 60.05 57.72
CA PRO A 144 -13.19 61.52 57.65
C PRO A 144 -13.38 62.14 59.01
N ALA A 145 -12.35 62.86 59.44
CA ALA A 145 -12.44 63.78 60.57
C ALA A 145 -12.86 65.18 60.06
N SER A 146 -13.27 66.07 60.95
CA SER A 146 -13.55 67.42 60.60
C SER A 146 -12.24 68.13 60.11
N GLY A 147 -12.03 68.15 58.76
CA GLY A 147 -10.85 68.66 58.09
C GLY A 147 -10.44 67.85 56.89
N GLU A 148 -9.34 68.18 56.21
CA GLU A 148 -8.84 67.49 54.99
C GLU A 148 -8.13 66.16 55.26
N ALA A 149 -7.79 65.82 56.52
CA ALA A 149 -7.08 64.60 56.86
C ALA A 149 -8.01 63.38 56.83
N LEU A 150 -7.58 62.31 56.18
CA LEU A 150 -8.24 60.98 56.13
C LEU A 150 -7.48 60.03 57.02
N PRO A 151 -7.73 60.01 58.37
CA PRO A 151 -7.08 59.06 59.25
C PRO A 151 -7.54 57.64 58.98
N MET A 152 -6.60 56.67 58.94
CA MET A 152 -6.87 55.27 58.74
C MET A 152 -6.52 54.51 59.99
N ARG A 153 -7.44 53.63 60.42
CA ARG A 153 -7.20 52.62 61.41
C ARG A 153 -6.92 51.29 60.70
N ARG A 154 -5.74 50.71 60.96
CA ARG A 154 -5.35 49.38 60.49
C ARG A 154 -5.39 48.40 61.64
N ILE A 155 -6.06 47.27 61.45
CA ILE A 155 -6.21 46.20 62.42
C ILE A 155 -5.72 44.92 61.77
N PHE A 156 -4.83 44.21 62.49
CA PHE A 156 -4.39 42.88 62.10
C PHE A 156 -5.05 41.85 63.01
N GLU A 157 -5.68 40.81 62.42
CA GLU A 157 -6.40 39.78 63.14
C GLU A 157 -5.91 38.38 62.71
N ASP A 158 -6.03 37.43 63.66
CA ASP A 158 -5.83 36.02 63.36
C ASP A 158 -7.09 35.37 62.73
N GLU A 159 -7.04 34.08 62.42
CA GLU A 159 -8.18 33.33 61.85
C GLU A 159 -9.38 33.31 62.79
N GLN A 160 -9.20 33.40 64.08
CA GLN A 160 -10.27 33.41 65.11
C GLN A 160 -10.84 34.80 65.33
N GLY A 161 -10.38 35.80 64.62
CA GLY A 161 -10.84 37.21 64.73
C GLY A 161 -10.29 37.94 65.97
N ARG A 162 -9.22 37.42 66.60
CA ARG A 162 -8.56 38.11 67.70
C ARG A 162 -7.61 39.16 67.17
N THR A 163 -7.71 40.40 67.62
CA THR A 163 -6.81 41.50 67.27
C THR A 163 -5.40 41.19 67.75
N ILE A 164 -4.42 41.13 66.84
CA ILE A 164 -2.99 40.97 67.10
C ILE A 164 -2.34 42.34 67.31
N GLU A 165 -2.63 43.28 66.40
CA GLU A 165 -2.08 44.64 66.39
C GLU A 165 -3.07 45.62 65.80
N GLN A 166 -3.05 46.86 66.34
CA GLN A 166 -3.83 47.95 65.83
C GLN A 166 -2.93 49.19 65.66
N LEU A 167 -3.03 49.83 64.50
CA LEU A 167 -2.25 51.00 64.15
C LEU A 167 -3.19 52.17 63.73
N ASP A 168 -3.05 53.34 64.34
CA ASP A 168 -3.76 54.54 63.92
C ASP A 168 -2.83 55.44 63.09
N LEU A 169 -3.09 55.52 61.81
CA LEU A 169 -2.33 56.29 60.81
C LEU A 169 -3.03 57.61 60.57
N LYS A 170 -2.44 58.70 61.08
CA LYS A 170 -3.11 60.03 61.08
C LYS A 170 -3.29 60.64 59.69
N ASP A 171 -2.38 60.39 58.79
CA ASP A 171 -2.45 60.86 57.40
C ASP A 171 -1.92 59.76 56.50
N TYR A 172 -2.83 58.90 56.01
CA TYR A 172 -2.47 57.77 55.11
C TYR A 172 -2.56 58.18 53.64
N GLY A 173 -3.24 59.32 53.35
CA GLY A 173 -3.35 59.85 52.00
C GLY A 173 -4.21 59.02 51.03
N TYR A 174 -5.01 58.11 51.55
CA TYR A 174 -5.90 57.26 50.71
C TYR A 174 -7.32 57.78 50.71
N ASP A 175 -7.79 58.18 49.55
CA ASP A 175 -9.21 58.50 49.31
C ASP A 175 -9.79 57.53 48.25
N ALA A 176 -10.72 56.69 48.66
CA ALA A 176 -11.38 55.72 47.81
C ALA A 176 -12.04 56.36 46.58
N ARG A 177 -12.58 57.56 46.73
CA ARG A 177 -13.32 58.33 45.68
C ARG A 177 -12.42 58.74 44.51
N THR A 178 -11.11 58.80 44.69
CA THR A 178 -10.13 59.16 43.66
C THR A 178 -9.67 57.93 42.84
N ARG A 179 -10.00 56.73 43.30
CA ARG A 179 -9.53 55.48 42.68
C ARG A 179 -10.37 55.11 41.45
N PRO A 180 -9.77 54.49 40.42
CA PRO A 180 -10.47 54.13 39.20
C PRO A 180 -11.74 53.31 39.45
N TRP A 181 -11.66 52.27 40.28
CA TRP A 181 -12.78 51.37 40.60
C TRP A 181 -13.99 52.12 41.17
N TYR A 182 -13.79 53.17 41.95
CA TYR A 182 -14.87 54.00 42.52
C TYR A 182 -15.45 54.94 41.49
N ARG A 183 -14.56 55.74 40.87
CA ARG A 183 -14.94 56.84 39.97
C ARG A 183 -15.66 56.33 38.71
N ASP A 184 -15.15 55.22 38.15
CA ASP A 184 -15.68 54.71 36.91
C ASP A 184 -17.04 53.99 37.15
N THR A 185 -17.21 53.28 38.28
CA THR A 185 -18.43 52.58 38.65
C THR A 185 -19.52 53.54 39.08
N ILE A 186 -19.21 54.60 39.88
CA ILE A 186 -20.21 55.58 40.32
C ILE A 186 -20.77 56.39 39.14
N ASN A 187 -19.98 56.64 38.13
CA ASN A 187 -20.38 57.33 36.91
C ASN A 187 -21.21 56.44 35.97
N ALA A 188 -20.89 55.15 35.90
CA ALA A 188 -21.59 54.18 35.04
C ALA A 188 -22.90 53.71 35.64
N ASP A 189 -23.05 53.81 36.96
CA ASP A 189 -24.20 53.33 37.77
C ASP A 189 -24.54 51.85 37.50
N ARG A 190 -23.52 51.05 37.28
CA ARG A 190 -23.60 49.59 37.06
C ARG A 190 -22.32 48.88 37.50
N ALA A 191 -22.39 47.57 37.64
CA ALA A 191 -21.20 46.79 37.91
C ALA A 191 -20.20 46.89 36.76
N LEU A 192 -18.91 47.01 37.11
CA LEU A 192 -17.78 47.14 36.17
C LEU A 192 -16.57 46.37 36.66
N VAL A 193 -15.73 45.99 35.73
CA VAL A 193 -14.34 45.54 35.98
C VAL A 193 -13.43 46.68 35.56
N SER A 194 -12.56 47.12 36.47
CA SER A 194 -11.60 48.19 36.17
C SER A 194 -10.52 47.72 35.19
N SER A 195 -9.94 48.62 34.42
CA SER A 195 -8.64 48.39 33.82
C SER A 195 -7.60 48.03 34.89
N PRO A 196 -6.55 47.29 34.53
CA PRO A 196 -5.45 46.96 35.43
C PRO A 196 -4.80 48.22 36.05
N TYR A 197 -4.54 48.17 37.35
CA TYR A 197 -3.84 49.23 38.07
C TYR A 197 -3.04 48.68 39.25
N ALA A 198 -2.07 49.43 39.75
CA ALA A 198 -1.31 49.02 40.92
C ALA A 198 -2.05 49.34 42.22
N SER A 199 -2.13 48.36 43.13
CA SER A 199 -2.71 48.53 44.47
C SER A 199 -1.96 49.60 45.24
N PHE A 200 -2.67 50.53 45.85
CA PHE A 200 -2.10 51.62 46.64
C PHE A 200 -1.27 51.10 47.82
N SER A 201 -1.72 50.05 48.48
CA SER A 201 -1.12 49.57 49.74
C SER A 201 0.04 48.59 49.52
N ILE A 202 -0.01 47.76 48.50
CA ILE A 202 1.00 46.71 48.24
C ILE A 202 1.76 46.90 46.94
N GLY A 203 1.24 47.74 46.02
CA GLY A 203 1.88 48.01 44.73
C GLY A 203 1.74 46.88 43.69
N THR A 204 0.95 45.89 44.00
CA THR A 204 0.74 44.74 43.11
C THR A 204 -0.33 45.05 42.07
N PRO A 205 -0.16 44.68 40.81
CA PRO A 205 -1.15 44.86 39.78
C PRO A 205 -2.41 44.04 40.02
N MET A 206 -3.54 44.67 39.83
CA MET A 206 -4.85 44.02 40.03
C MET A 206 -5.92 44.61 39.11
N ILE A 207 -6.97 43.86 38.92
CA ILE A 207 -8.26 44.35 38.43
C ILE A 207 -9.24 44.35 39.59
N THR A 208 -10.18 45.27 39.56
CA THR A 208 -11.22 45.40 40.58
C THR A 208 -12.60 45.25 39.98
N LEU A 209 -13.36 44.32 40.51
CA LEU A 209 -14.79 44.20 40.24
C LEU A 209 -15.55 45.07 41.23
N SER A 210 -16.42 45.92 40.75
CA SER A 210 -17.10 46.92 41.59
C SER A 210 -18.57 47.10 41.15
N ALA A 211 -19.44 47.38 42.13
CA ALA A 211 -20.84 47.66 41.87
C ALA A 211 -21.34 48.82 42.78
N PRO A 212 -22.32 49.61 42.32
CA PRO A 212 -22.92 50.64 43.15
C PRO A 212 -23.79 49.99 44.25
N LEU A 213 -23.79 50.55 45.45
CA LEU A 213 -24.70 50.10 46.53
C LEU A 213 -26.13 50.44 46.21
N HIS A 214 -27.02 49.47 46.44
CA HIS A 214 -28.47 49.62 46.25
C HIS A 214 -29.19 49.76 47.60
N GLY A 215 -29.12 50.97 48.20
CA GLY A 215 -29.72 51.27 49.50
C GLY A 215 -29.81 52.76 49.81
N ARG A 216 -29.80 53.12 51.09
CA ARG A 216 -29.95 54.51 51.57
C ARG A 216 -28.66 55.30 51.46
N VAL A 217 -27.53 54.62 51.46
CA VAL A 217 -26.19 55.23 51.39
C VAL A 217 -25.57 55.08 50.03
N ARG A 218 -25.05 56.16 49.49
CA ARG A 218 -24.35 56.14 48.21
C ARG A 218 -22.91 55.66 48.40
N GLY A 219 -22.53 54.61 47.66
CA GLY A 219 -21.18 54.06 47.74
C GLY A 219 -20.98 52.97 46.72
N ILE A 220 -19.79 52.38 46.70
CA ILE A 220 -19.34 51.33 45.82
C ILE A 220 -18.76 50.18 46.65
N ILE A 221 -19.27 48.97 46.44
CA ILE A 221 -18.65 47.74 46.92
C ILE A 221 -17.68 47.24 45.87
N ALA A 222 -16.52 46.69 46.27
CA ALA A 222 -15.53 46.18 45.34
C ALA A 222 -14.75 45.02 45.86
N ALA A 223 -14.23 44.19 44.92
CA ALA A 223 -13.36 43.04 45.14
C ALA A 223 -12.12 43.12 44.25
N ASP A 224 -10.96 42.92 44.83
CA ASP A 224 -9.69 42.88 44.10
C ASP A 224 -9.31 41.46 43.68
N LEU A 225 -8.80 41.36 42.45
CA LEU A 225 -8.25 40.16 41.86
C LEU A 225 -6.82 40.43 41.35
N LYS A 226 -5.84 39.72 41.90
CA LYS A 226 -4.42 39.89 41.56
C LYS A 226 -4.13 39.33 40.17
N LEU A 227 -3.33 40.02 39.36
CA LEU A 227 -2.99 39.64 37.99
C LEU A 227 -1.87 38.61 37.87
N ASP A 228 -1.08 38.38 38.93
CA ASP A 228 -0.06 37.35 38.98
C ASP A 228 -0.64 35.93 38.76
N LYS A 229 -1.80 35.63 39.35
CA LYS A 229 -2.49 34.34 39.16
C LYS A 229 -2.87 34.09 37.70
N PHE A 230 -3.29 35.13 36.97
CA PHE A 230 -3.58 34.98 35.54
C PHE A 230 -2.32 34.81 34.71
N SER A 231 -1.21 35.43 35.13
CA SER A 231 0.08 35.24 34.47
C SER A 231 0.61 33.83 34.64
N ASP A 232 0.44 33.22 35.83
CA ASP A 232 0.75 31.83 36.09
C ASP A 232 -0.12 30.89 35.24
N LEU A 233 -1.42 31.19 35.12
CA LEU A 233 -2.34 30.44 34.28
C LEU A 233 -1.93 30.47 32.81
N VAL A 234 -1.62 31.65 32.29
CA VAL A 234 -1.18 31.84 30.91
C VAL A 234 0.14 31.14 30.65
N HIS A 235 1.05 31.17 31.62
CA HIS A 235 2.32 30.44 31.52
C HIS A 235 2.11 28.92 31.47
N ALA A 236 1.21 28.37 32.31
CA ALA A 236 0.88 26.95 32.33
C ALA A 236 0.15 26.45 31.09
N GLN A 237 -0.60 27.32 30.44
CA GLN A 237 -1.43 27.00 29.24
C GLN A 237 -0.76 27.39 27.92
N ARG A 238 0.54 27.70 27.90
CA ARG A 238 1.25 28.07 26.67
C ARG A 238 1.16 26.95 25.63
N PRO A 239 0.88 27.27 24.36
CA PRO A 239 0.76 26.26 23.31
C PRO A 239 2.15 25.84 22.80
N GLY A 240 2.69 24.73 23.33
CA GLY A 240 4.02 24.22 22.98
C GLY A 240 5.15 24.78 23.87
N GLU A 241 6.38 24.40 23.58
CA GLU A 241 7.57 24.81 24.37
C GLU A 241 7.95 26.28 24.14
N HIS A 242 7.83 26.75 22.90
CA HIS A 242 8.19 28.11 22.48
C HIS A 242 6.95 29.03 22.30
N GLY A 243 5.78 28.51 22.65
CA GLY A 243 4.53 29.23 22.56
C GLY A 243 4.43 30.32 23.65
N THR A 244 3.59 31.31 23.38
CA THR A 244 3.28 32.39 24.32
C THR A 244 1.79 32.68 24.30
N ALA A 245 1.24 33.03 25.46
CA ALA A 245 -0.13 33.48 25.59
C ALA A 245 -0.15 34.82 26.38
N ILE A 246 -1.03 35.75 25.99
CA ILE A 246 -1.14 37.05 26.57
C ILE A 246 -2.60 37.44 26.64
N ILE A 247 -2.99 38.15 27.69
CA ILE A 247 -4.34 38.73 27.82
C ILE A 247 -4.20 40.21 28.07
N PHE A 248 -5.01 41.02 27.42
CA PHE A 248 -5.09 42.45 27.61
C PHE A 248 -6.55 42.94 27.49
N ASP A 249 -6.86 44.07 28.11
CA ASP A 249 -8.18 44.65 28.06
C ASP A 249 -8.46 45.42 26.74
N SER A 250 -9.68 45.92 26.57
CA SER A 250 -10.08 46.67 25.37
C SER A 250 -9.34 48.00 25.20
N PHE A 251 -8.63 48.48 26.21
CA PHE A 251 -7.81 49.70 26.18
C PHE A 251 -6.33 49.39 25.90
N GLY A 252 -5.97 48.13 25.86
CA GLY A 252 -4.62 47.63 25.61
C GLY A 252 -3.78 47.39 26.87
N ALA A 253 -4.35 47.54 28.08
CA ALA A 253 -3.64 47.29 29.31
C ALA A 253 -3.45 45.78 29.55
N LEU A 254 -2.23 45.37 29.92
CA LEU A 254 -1.89 43.95 30.11
C LEU A 254 -2.54 43.38 31.37
N ILE A 255 -3.29 42.27 31.19
CA ILE A 255 -3.89 41.51 32.29
C ILE A 255 -3.01 40.30 32.64
N ALA A 256 -2.48 39.62 31.65
CA ALA A 256 -1.60 38.48 31.84
C ALA A 256 -0.50 38.42 30.78
N HIS A 257 0.72 38.14 31.24
CA HIS A 257 1.89 37.95 30.38
C HIS A 257 2.86 36.97 31.06
N PRO A 258 3.53 36.07 30.35
CA PRO A 258 4.48 35.13 30.96
C PRO A 258 5.63 35.75 31.74
N GLU A 259 6.04 36.95 31.34
CA GLU A 259 7.09 37.75 32.03
C GLU A 259 6.48 38.90 32.85
N PHE A 260 5.26 38.73 33.34
CA PHE A 260 4.54 39.80 34.03
C PHE A 260 5.28 40.36 35.24
N ALA A 261 5.97 39.51 36.00
CA ALA A 261 6.78 39.91 37.15
C ALA A 261 7.84 40.93 36.80
N ARG A 262 8.46 40.84 35.61
CA ARG A 262 9.48 41.78 35.14
C ARG A 262 8.90 43.20 34.93
N PHE A 263 7.71 43.28 34.34
CA PHE A 263 7.02 44.55 34.13
C PHE A 263 6.57 45.15 35.46
N VAL A 264 6.20 44.33 36.44
CA VAL A 264 5.83 44.78 37.80
C VAL A 264 7.02 45.34 38.54
N ASP A 265 8.18 44.72 38.42
CA ASP A 265 9.41 45.20 39.08
C ASP A 265 9.87 46.54 38.47
N ASP A 266 9.76 46.74 37.17
CA ASP A 266 10.03 48.01 36.53
C ASP A 266 9.05 49.11 37.01
N ALA A 267 7.76 48.81 37.12
CA ALA A 267 6.74 49.73 37.65
C ALA A 267 6.97 50.06 39.16
N ARG A 268 7.48 49.09 39.94
CA ARG A 268 7.80 49.27 41.37
C ARG A 268 9.03 50.18 41.61
N THR A 269 9.97 50.21 40.66
CA THR A 269 11.17 51.02 40.72
C THR A 269 10.93 52.47 40.31
N HIS A 270 9.81 52.76 39.63
CA HIS A 270 9.42 54.11 39.20
C HIS A 270 8.05 54.52 39.78
N PRO A 271 7.95 54.78 41.09
CA PRO A 271 6.66 54.96 41.79
C PRO A 271 5.90 56.23 41.40
N SER A 272 6.49 57.16 40.65
CA SER A 272 5.84 58.39 40.21
C SER A 272 4.78 58.21 39.11
N HIS A 273 4.79 57.11 38.38
CA HIS A 273 3.79 56.74 37.36
C HIS A 273 3.58 55.23 37.33
N PRO A 274 2.73 54.66 38.23
CA PRO A 274 2.45 53.24 38.23
C PRO A 274 1.46 52.86 37.10
N GLN A 275 1.80 53.16 35.87
CA GLN A 275 1.05 52.66 34.73
C GLN A 275 1.58 51.27 34.43
N LEU A 276 0.68 50.30 34.38
CA LEU A 276 1.01 48.98 33.87
C LEU A 276 1.29 49.09 32.37
N PRO A 277 2.24 48.31 31.84
CA PRO A 277 2.58 48.39 30.42
C PRO A 277 1.38 48.09 29.55
N GLU A 278 1.18 48.90 28.54
CA GLU A 278 0.20 48.63 27.50
C GLU A 278 0.79 47.69 26.44
N ILE A 279 -0.07 46.86 25.81
CA ILE A 279 0.34 45.99 24.72
C ILE A 279 1.01 46.74 23.58
N ALA A 280 0.67 48.04 23.37
CA ALA A 280 1.27 48.93 22.39
C ALA A 280 2.74 49.24 22.67
N GLU A 281 3.18 49.15 23.93
CA GLU A 281 4.56 49.37 24.35
C GLU A 281 5.47 48.18 24.05
N ILE A 282 4.88 46.98 23.85
CA ILE A 282 5.59 45.79 23.43
C ILE A 282 5.87 45.84 21.92
N ARG A 283 6.86 46.66 21.53
CA ARG A 283 7.18 46.89 20.11
C ARG A 283 8.12 45.86 19.50
N SER A 284 8.83 45.12 20.32
CA SER A 284 9.83 44.10 19.89
C SER A 284 9.26 42.72 19.83
N GLY A 285 9.93 41.86 19.07
CA GLY A 285 9.60 40.44 18.96
C GLY A 285 8.29 40.12 18.22
N LEU A 286 7.83 38.91 18.40
CA LEU A 286 6.66 38.35 17.70
C LEU A 286 5.36 39.07 18.05
N ILE A 287 5.18 39.41 19.34
CA ILE A 287 3.98 40.11 19.83
C ILE A 287 3.84 41.46 19.13
N GLY A 288 4.90 42.28 19.16
CA GLY A 288 4.89 43.56 18.49
C GLY A 288 4.66 43.46 16.98
N ALA A 289 5.15 42.41 16.35
CA ALA A 289 4.94 42.16 14.92
C ALA A 289 3.47 41.79 14.58
N VAL A 290 2.79 41.04 15.44
CA VAL A 290 1.35 40.75 15.31
C VAL A 290 0.53 42.01 15.53
N MET A 291 0.80 42.76 16.61
CA MET A 291 0.05 43.95 16.95
C MET A 291 0.16 45.05 15.90
N ARG A 292 1.31 45.21 15.24
CA ARG A 292 1.45 46.17 14.11
C ARG A 292 0.61 45.82 12.89
N ARG A 293 0.20 44.55 12.74
CA ARG A 293 -0.61 44.06 11.60
C ARG A 293 -2.09 43.92 11.94
N TRP A 294 -2.42 43.96 13.23
CA TRP A 294 -3.80 43.79 13.66
C TRP A 294 -4.65 44.99 13.22
N ASP A 295 -5.79 44.70 12.64
CA ASP A 295 -6.74 45.67 12.08
C ASP A 295 -7.87 46.05 13.06
N GLY A 296 -7.80 45.59 14.31
CA GLY A 296 -8.83 45.82 15.33
C GLY A 296 -10.00 44.83 15.26
N SER A 297 -9.91 43.78 14.43
CA SER A 297 -10.97 42.76 14.33
C SER A 297 -11.08 41.93 15.61
N ASP A 298 -12.29 41.45 15.88
CA ASP A 298 -12.59 40.60 17.04
C ASP A 298 -11.94 39.20 16.97
N HIS A 299 -11.55 38.79 15.76
CA HIS A 299 -10.84 37.55 15.49
C HIS A 299 -9.79 37.78 14.42
N TYR A 300 -8.54 37.56 14.77
CA TYR A 300 -7.42 37.74 13.85
C TYR A 300 -6.42 36.59 14.01
N GLU A 301 -6.20 35.80 12.96
CA GLU A 301 -5.26 34.70 12.98
C GLU A 301 -4.40 34.68 11.73
N GLY A 302 -3.23 34.06 11.85
CA GLY A 302 -2.29 33.96 10.74
C GLY A 302 -0.97 33.33 11.14
N SER A 303 0.04 33.58 10.30
CA SER A 303 1.40 33.14 10.57
C SER A 303 2.38 34.31 10.49
N ILE A 304 3.44 34.21 11.29
CA ILE A 304 4.52 35.20 11.38
C ILE A 304 5.85 34.45 11.56
N HIS A 305 6.94 35.08 11.15
CA HIS A 305 8.29 34.53 11.34
C HIS A 305 9.05 35.35 12.35
N ASP A 306 9.83 34.69 13.18
CA ASP A 306 10.78 35.39 14.06
C ASP A 306 12.04 35.81 13.29
N GLU A 307 12.99 36.43 13.99
CA GLU A 307 14.26 36.90 13.42
C GLU A 307 15.15 35.76 12.93
N ASP A 308 14.98 34.55 13.47
CA ASP A 308 15.68 33.35 13.08
C ASP A 308 14.99 32.61 11.92
N GLY A 309 13.87 33.11 11.40
CA GLY A 309 13.08 32.54 10.32
C GLY A 309 12.16 31.40 10.76
N ARG A 310 11.98 31.15 12.06
CA ARG A 310 11.02 30.13 12.56
C ARG A 310 9.60 30.60 12.37
N SER A 311 8.73 29.73 11.91
CA SER A 311 7.31 30.02 11.68
C SER A 311 6.50 29.86 12.97
N PHE A 312 5.74 30.89 13.29
CA PHE A 312 4.78 30.90 14.40
C PHE A 312 3.38 31.12 13.85
N LEU A 313 2.44 30.37 14.33
CA LEU A 313 1.02 30.67 14.18
C LEU A 313 0.59 31.60 15.32
N PHE A 314 -0.29 32.50 15.02
CA PHE A 314 -0.91 33.35 16.03
C PHE A 314 -2.43 33.34 15.91
N ARG A 315 -3.10 33.52 17.07
CA ARG A 315 -4.54 33.69 17.17
C ARG A 315 -4.82 34.79 18.19
N LEU A 316 -5.49 35.82 17.76
CA LEU A 316 -6.00 36.90 18.59
C LEU A 316 -7.53 36.79 18.57
N GLN A 317 -8.13 36.70 19.74
CA GLN A 317 -9.56 36.54 19.91
C GLN A 317 -10.08 37.43 20.99
N LYS A 318 -11.16 38.17 20.69
CA LYS A 318 -11.91 38.94 21.67
C LYS A 318 -12.71 38.01 22.56
N PHE A 319 -12.78 38.33 23.84
CA PHE A 319 -13.70 37.73 24.78
C PHE A 319 -14.44 38.85 25.55
N SER A 320 -15.63 38.56 26.00
CA SER A 320 -16.40 39.52 26.76
C SER A 320 -17.29 38.80 27.75
N GLN A 321 -17.37 39.34 28.95
CA GLN A 321 -18.24 38.83 30.00
C GLN A 321 -19.34 39.85 30.27
N GLY A 322 -20.47 39.61 29.64
CA GLY A 322 -21.54 40.60 29.65
C GLY A 322 -21.07 41.98 29.17
N ASP A 323 -21.62 43.01 29.78
CA ASP A 323 -21.19 44.40 29.53
C ASP A 323 -20.11 44.90 30.52
N GLU A 324 -19.64 44.00 31.41
CA GLU A 324 -18.76 44.40 32.53
C GLU A 324 -17.29 44.38 32.16
N PHE A 325 -16.90 43.42 31.29
CA PHE A 325 -15.51 43.22 30.95
C PHE A 325 -15.34 42.75 29.50
N THR A 326 -14.44 43.41 28.79
CA THR A 326 -14.06 43.02 27.42
C THR A 326 -12.55 43.07 27.30
N GLY A 327 -11.99 42.04 26.68
CA GLY A 327 -10.55 41.96 26.45
C GLY A 327 -10.23 41.09 25.25
N TYR A 328 -8.94 40.88 25.05
CA TYR A 328 -8.37 40.09 23.97
C TYR A 328 -7.37 39.08 24.50
N SER A 329 -7.40 37.89 23.93
CA SER A 329 -6.42 36.83 24.15
C SER A 329 -5.57 36.68 22.89
N LEU A 330 -4.25 36.85 23.00
CA LEU A 330 -3.28 36.59 21.92
C LEU A 330 -2.47 35.35 22.29
N LEU A 331 -2.52 34.32 21.44
CA LEU A 331 -1.70 33.12 21.53
C LEU A 331 -0.76 33.04 20.34
N LEU A 332 0.46 32.58 20.60
CA LEU A 332 1.48 32.29 19.61
C LEU A 332 1.96 30.87 19.83
N ALA A 333 2.09 30.10 18.75
CA ALA A 333 2.55 28.70 18.78
C ALA A 333 3.61 28.49 17.70
N ALA A 334 4.78 27.98 18.08
CA ALA A 334 5.80 27.62 17.09
C ALA A 334 5.37 26.38 16.31
N GLU A 335 5.37 26.43 14.98
CA GLU A 335 5.08 25.23 14.14
C GLU A 335 6.07 24.10 14.43
N SER A 336 7.32 24.42 14.79
CA SER A 336 8.37 23.45 15.12
C SER A 336 8.03 22.54 16.30
N ASP A 337 7.32 23.07 17.32
CA ASP A 337 6.98 22.33 18.54
C ASP A 337 6.03 21.16 18.23
N PHE A 338 5.16 21.34 17.24
CA PHE A 338 4.19 20.34 16.79
C PHE A 338 4.76 19.47 15.69
N ALA A 339 5.76 19.95 14.96
CA ALA A 339 6.42 19.21 13.89
C ALA A 339 7.14 17.95 14.40
N GLN A 340 7.69 17.94 15.60
CA GLN A 340 8.40 16.77 16.14
C GLN A 340 7.47 15.54 16.31
N ASN A 341 6.27 15.72 16.82
CA ASN A 341 5.30 14.64 17.01
C ASN A 341 4.76 14.13 15.66
N VAL A 342 4.47 15.05 14.73
CA VAL A 342 4.05 14.71 13.37
C VAL A 342 5.19 14.00 12.64
N ARG A 343 6.44 14.43 12.79
CA ARG A 343 7.62 13.81 12.19
C ARG A 343 7.83 12.37 12.64
N LYS A 344 7.60 12.05 13.92
CA LYS A 344 7.69 10.67 14.41
C LYS A 344 6.68 9.75 13.72
N LEU A 345 5.44 10.22 13.53
CA LEU A 345 4.40 9.49 12.81
C LEU A 345 4.73 9.36 11.32
N GLN A 346 5.21 10.44 10.71
CA GLN A 346 5.63 10.47 9.31
C GLN A 346 6.77 9.49 9.03
N VAL A 347 7.83 9.51 9.83
CA VAL A 347 8.97 8.59 9.68
C VAL A 347 8.52 7.13 9.81
N ARG A 348 7.65 6.82 10.77
CA ARG A 348 7.05 5.47 10.90
C ARG A 348 6.25 5.08 9.65
N GLY A 349 5.44 5.99 9.13
CA GLY A 349 4.68 5.76 7.90
C GLY A 349 5.57 5.52 6.68
N ILE A 350 6.64 6.29 6.51
CA ILE A 350 7.63 6.10 5.44
C ILE A 350 8.32 4.74 5.59
N ILE A 351 8.74 4.36 6.79
CA ILE A 351 9.37 3.06 7.05
C ILE A 351 8.40 1.92 6.70
N ILE A 352 7.14 2.01 7.11
CA ILE A 352 6.12 1.00 6.77
C ILE A 352 5.92 0.90 5.26
N ALA A 353 5.84 2.04 4.55
CA ALA A 353 5.71 2.07 3.09
C ALA A 353 6.91 1.42 2.38
N LEU A 354 8.13 1.69 2.86
CA LEU A 354 9.36 1.09 2.32
C LEU A 354 9.45 -0.41 2.60
N ILE A 355 9.08 -0.85 3.81
CA ILE A 355 9.04 -2.27 4.16
C ILE A 355 7.98 -3.00 3.32
N ALA A 356 6.78 -2.44 3.20
CA ALA A 356 5.72 -3.00 2.37
C ALA A 356 6.15 -3.13 0.91
N GLY A 357 6.71 -2.05 0.33
CA GLY A 357 7.27 -2.06 -1.03
C GLY A 357 8.40 -3.12 -1.18
N GLY A 358 9.30 -3.20 -0.22
CA GLY A 358 10.39 -4.17 -0.19
C GLY A 358 9.92 -5.63 -0.12
N CYS A 359 8.86 -5.92 0.65
CA CYS A 359 8.27 -7.26 0.74
C CYS A 359 7.59 -7.71 -0.56
N PHE A 360 7.10 -6.78 -1.39
CA PHE A 360 6.51 -7.11 -2.69
C PHE A 360 7.54 -7.63 -3.71
N ILE A 361 8.79 -7.17 -3.64
CA ILE A 361 9.84 -7.54 -4.59
C ILE A 361 10.06 -9.06 -4.69
N PRO A 362 10.35 -9.79 -3.60
CA PRO A 362 10.52 -11.24 -3.66
C PRO A 362 9.23 -11.97 -4.07
N GLY A 363 8.06 -11.48 -3.65
CA GLY A 363 6.76 -12.02 -4.05
C GLY A 363 6.55 -11.98 -5.57
N VAL A 364 6.78 -10.83 -6.20
CA VAL A 364 6.68 -10.65 -7.65
C VAL A 364 7.71 -11.52 -8.39
N TRP A 365 8.93 -11.58 -7.88
CA TRP A 365 9.99 -12.40 -8.48
C TRP A 365 9.66 -13.89 -8.44
N ILE A 366 9.17 -14.42 -7.31
CA ILE A 366 8.74 -15.81 -7.14
C ILE A 366 7.56 -16.13 -8.08
N PHE A 367 6.54 -15.27 -8.10
CA PHE A 367 5.38 -15.44 -8.96
C PHE A 367 5.75 -15.44 -10.44
N GLY A 368 6.51 -14.44 -10.90
CA GLY A 368 6.98 -14.33 -12.29
C GLY A 368 7.87 -15.51 -12.70
N SER A 369 8.70 -16.01 -11.78
CA SER A 369 9.56 -17.17 -12.03
C SER A 369 8.74 -18.46 -12.20
N ARG A 370 7.78 -18.72 -11.32
CA ARG A 370 6.91 -19.91 -11.41
C ARG A 370 6.06 -19.90 -12.68
N MET A 371 5.48 -18.76 -13.01
CA MET A 371 4.69 -18.60 -14.23
C MET A 371 5.53 -18.83 -15.50
N SER A 372 6.75 -18.28 -15.53
CA SER A 372 7.68 -18.45 -16.66
C SER A 372 8.11 -19.91 -16.83
N ILE A 373 8.32 -20.67 -15.76
CA ILE A 373 8.70 -22.09 -15.81
C ILE A 373 7.54 -22.91 -16.42
N SER A 374 6.31 -22.68 -15.97
CA SER A 374 5.14 -23.39 -16.51
C SER A 374 4.95 -23.12 -17.99
N LEU A 375 5.05 -21.87 -18.44
CA LEU A 375 4.97 -21.50 -19.85
C LEU A 375 6.08 -22.13 -20.70
N LYS A 376 7.32 -22.18 -20.21
CA LYS A 376 8.41 -22.85 -20.91
C LYS A 376 8.17 -24.34 -21.08
N ARG A 377 7.59 -25.01 -20.09
CA ARG A 377 7.25 -26.44 -20.19
C ARG A 377 6.17 -26.68 -21.25
N ILE A 378 5.13 -25.83 -21.28
CA ILE A 378 4.08 -25.93 -22.32
C ILE A 378 4.69 -25.69 -23.72
N THR A 379 5.59 -24.71 -23.85
CA THR A 379 6.29 -24.47 -25.12
C THR A 379 7.14 -25.67 -25.54
N ALA A 380 7.81 -26.34 -24.60
CA ALA A 380 8.56 -27.54 -24.87
C ALA A 380 7.64 -28.71 -25.31
N GLN A 381 6.47 -28.88 -24.68
CA GLN A 381 5.47 -29.87 -25.12
C GLN A 381 4.96 -29.58 -26.54
N ALA A 382 4.68 -28.30 -26.84
CA ALA A 382 4.29 -27.87 -28.19
C ALA A 382 5.39 -28.16 -29.23
N SER A 383 6.68 -28.01 -28.87
CA SER A 383 7.79 -28.41 -29.73
C SER A 383 7.84 -29.91 -29.97
N GLY A 384 7.49 -30.72 -28.97
CA GLY A 384 7.39 -32.17 -29.06
C GLY A 384 6.36 -32.67 -30.09
N LEU A 385 5.32 -31.87 -30.37
CA LEU A 385 4.34 -32.17 -31.42
C LEU A 385 5.00 -32.23 -32.81
N ARG A 386 5.94 -31.35 -33.12
CA ARG A 386 6.64 -31.31 -34.41
C ARG A 386 7.56 -32.53 -34.61
N THR A 387 8.12 -33.05 -33.54
CA THR A 387 9.07 -34.16 -33.60
C THR A 387 8.40 -35.54 -33.44
N LEU A 388 7.06 -35.60 -33.22
CA LEU A 388 6.31 -36.79 -32.89
C LEU A 388 6.95 -37.55 -31.71
N ALA A 389 7.57 -36.82 -30.76
CA ALA A 389 8.16 -37.41 -29.57
C ALA A 389 7.09 -38.07 -28.71
N ALA A 390 7.43 -39.21 -28.08
CA ALA A 390 6.54 -39.85 -27.13
C ALA A 390 6.11 -38.84 -26.05
N PRO A 391 4.82 -38.81 -25.69
CA PRO A 391 4.33 -37.91 -24.67
C PRO A 391 5.01 -38.22 -23.33
N ASP A 392 5.48 -37.15 -22.65
CA ASP A 392 5.95 -37.28 -21.27
C ASP A 392 4.76 -37.46 -20.33
N ASP A 393 4.85 -38.38 -19.37
CA ASP A 393 3.81 -38.60 -18.36
C ASP A 393 3.65 -37.44 -17.38
N ALA A 394 4.63 -36.51 -17.36
CA ALA A 394 4.60 -35.32 -16.52
C ALA A 394 3.65 -34.25 -17.07
N THR A 395 2.42 -34.22 -16.60
CA THR A 395 1.50 -33.11 -16.88
C THR A 395 2.04 -31.81 -16.27
N VAL A 396 2.03 -30.72 -17.04
CA VAL A 396 2.37 -29.40 -16.53
C VAL A 396 1.25 -28.95 -15.58
N THR A 397 1.54 -28.90 -14.28
CA THR A 397 0.60 -28.39 -13.28
C THR A 397 0.94 -26.94 -12.97
N SER A 398 -0.09 -26.08 -12.87
CA SER A 398 0.04 -24.69 -12.50
C SER A 398 -1.03 -24.32 -11.49
N ARG A 399 -0.73 -23.32 -10.62
CA ARG A 399 -1.74 -22.72 -9.73
C ARG A 399 -2.61 -21.68 -10.46
N VAL A 400 -2.23 -21.30 -11.66
CA VAL A 400 -3.01 -20.42 -12.53
C VAL A 400 -3.88 -21.31 -13.40
N ALA A 401 -5.19 -21.21 -13.27
CA ALA A 401 -6.16 -22.11 -13.90
C ALA A 401 -6.01 -22.16 -15.42
N GLU A 402 -5.82 -21.02 -16.06
CA GLU A 402 -5.67 -20.91 -17.51
C GLU A 402 -4.40 -21.60 -18.02
N ILE A 403 -3.32 -21.56 -17.24
CA ILE A 403 -2.06 -22.24 -17.59
C ILE A 403 -2.18 -23.75 -17.37
N ASP A 404 -2.89 -24.17 -16.33
CA ASP A 404 -3.13 -25.58 -16.04
C ASP A 404 -4.03 -26.21 -17.12
N GLU A 405 -5.10 -25.53 -17.51
CA GLU A 405 -5.99 -25.93 -18.60
C GLU A 405 -5.25 -26.01 -19.94
N LEU A 406 -4.43 -25.01 -20.27
CA LEU A 406 -3.61 -25.02 -21.47
C LEU A 406 -2.62 -26.20 -21.47
N GLY A 407 -1.99 -26.49 -20.34
CA GLY A 407 -1.09 -27.62 -20.19
C GLY A 407 -1.78 -28.96 -20.40
N ARG A 408 -2.97 -29.15 -19.83
CA ARG A 408 -3.79 -30.35 -20.02
C ARG A 408 -4.24 -30.54 -21.48
N THR A 409 -4.74 -29.45 -22.08
CA THR A 409 -5.17 -29.49 -23.49
C THR A 409 -4.02 -29.81 -24.42
N MET A 410 -2.83 -29.26 -24.17
CA MET A 410 -1.63 -29.57 -24.97
C MET A 410 -1.19 -31.03 -24.79
N ALA A 411 -1.25 -31.57 -23.58
CA ALA A 411 -0.92 -32.94 -23.30
C ALA A 411 -1.90 -33.94 -23.99
N VAL A 412 -3.20 -33.58 -24.04
CA VAL A 412 -4.21 -34.34 -24.77
C VAL A 412 -3.91 -34.29 -26.26
N ALA A 413 -3.66 -33.13 -26.83
CA ALA A 413 -3.33 -32.98 -28.25
C ALA A 413 -2.07 -33.77 -28.62
N GLN A 414 -1.01 -33.72 -27.81
CA GLN A 414 0.21 -34.48 -28.05
C GLN A 414 -0.03 -35.97 -28.03
N ARG A 415 -0.78 -36.52 -27.05
CA ARG A 415 -1.15 -37.91 -26.98
C ARG A 415 -1.98 -38.36 -28.19
N SER A 416 -2.93 -37.51 -28.59
CA SER A 416 -3.79 -37.81 -29.74
C SER A 416 -2.99 -37.91 -31.04
N ILE A 417 -2.11 -36.93 -31.31
CA ILE A 417 -1.26 -36.94 -32.51
C ILE A 417 -0.26 -38.08 -32.49
N TRP A 418 0.35 -38.36 -31.35
CA TRP A 418 1.29 -39.47 -31.19
C TRP A 418 0.59 -40.85 -31.42
N SER A 419 -0.61 -40.99 -30.89
CA SER A 419 -1.45 -42.19 -31.09
C SER A 419 -1.84 -42.35 -32.56
N PHE A 420 -2.25 -41.23 -33.20
CA PHE A 420 -2.61 -41.21 -34.62
C PHE A 420 -1.41 -41.55 -35.52
N ALA A 421 -0.20 -41.12 -35.19
CA ALA A 421 1.04 -41.42 -35.93
C ALA A 421 1.42 -42.91 -35.95
N ARG A 422 0.70 -43.76 -35.21
CA ARG A 422 0.84 -45.26 -35.28
C ARG A 422 0.03 -45.89 -36.40
N PHE A 423 -0.98 -45.17 -36.93
CA PHE A 423 -1.85 -45.65 -38.01
C PHE A 423 -1.46 -45.08 -39.38
N VAL A 424 -0.59 -44.06 -39.42
CA VAL A 424 -0.09 -43.43 -40.64
C VAL A 424 1.44 -43.46 -40.62
N PRO A 425 2.12 -43.64 -41.77
CA PRO A 425 3.58 -43.57 -41.81
C PRO A 425 4.10 -42.30 -41.17
N LYS A 426 5.09 -42.42 -40.25
CA LYS A 426 5.61 -41.29 -39.46
C LYS A 426 6.13 -40.13 -40.31
N ASP A 427 6.74 -40.47 -41.45
CA ASP A 427 7.28 -39.46 -42.37
C ASP A 427 6.17 -38.63 -43.02
N ILE A 428 5.01 -39.25 -43.28
CA ILE A 428 3.84 -38.55 -43.80
C ILE A 428 3.27 -37.61 -42.74
N VAL A 429 3.07 -38.10 -41.50
CA VAL A 429 2.57 -37.25 -40.40
C VAL A 429 3.50 -36.08 -40.15
N LYS A 430 4.81 -36.32 -40.17
CA LYS A 430 5.82 -35.26 -40.02
C LYS A 430 5.77 -34.25 -41.16
N GLY A 431 5.69 -34.75 -42.40
CA GLY A 431 5.58 -33.91 -43.59
C GLY A 431 4.30 -33.05 -43.64
N ILE A 432 3.20 -33.57 -43.10
CA ILE A 432 1.95 -32.79 -42.91
C ILE A 432 2.13 -31.71 -41.84
N ILE A 433 2.75 -32.03 -40.70
CA ILE A 433 2.95 -31.08 -39.59
C ILE A 433 3.90 -29.93 -39.99
N ASP A 434 4.94 -30.22 -40.74
CA ASP A 434 5.91 -29.21 -41.19
C ASP A 434 5.52 -28.56 -42.53
N GLY A 435 4.41 -28.97 -43.14
CA GLY A 435 3.86 -28.35 -44.35
C GLY A 435 4.56 -28.76 -45.67
N SER A 436 5.43 -29.79 -45.63
CA SER A 436 6.14 -30.30 -46.82
C SER A 436 5.27 -31.28 -47.66
N ILE A 437 4.23 -31.85 -47.05
CA ILE A 437 3.27 -32.76 -47.75
C ILE A 437 1.89 -32.09 -47.72
N SER A 438 1.27 -31.99 -48.89
CA SER A 438 -0.10 -31.48 -49.01
C SER A 438 -1.12 -32.42 -48.38
N THR A 439 -2.16 -31.86 -47.81
CA THR A 439 -3.33 -32.60 -47.27
C THR A 439 -4.47 -32.69 -48.28
N GLU A 440 -4.30 -32.21 -49.48
CA GLU A 440 -5.32 -32.24 -50.54
C GLU A 440 -5.21 -33.57 -51.32
N LEU A 441 -6.37 -34.02 -51.89
CA LEU A 441 -6.40 -35.16 -52.80
C LEU A 441 -5.57 -34.85 -54.04
N GLY A 442 -4.75 -35.78 -54.46
CA GLY A 442 -3.92 -35.68 -55.66
C GLY A 442 -2.60 -36.38 -55.53
N GLY A 443 -1.92 -36.54 -56.63
CA GLY A 443 -0.58 -37.17 -56.67
C GLY A 443 0.20 -36.73 -57.93
N GLY A 444 1.51 -36.90 -57.85
CA GLY A 444 2.44 -36.64 -58.93
C GLY A 444 2.96 -37.93 -59.57
N ARG A 445 3.22 -37.89 -60.88
CA ARG A 445 3.96 -38.98 -61.51
C ARG A 445 5.42 -38.88 -61.12
N GLN A 446 5.92 -40.00 -60.54
CA GLN A 446 7.27 -40.09 -59.99
C GLN A 446 7.78 -41.50 -60.20
N GLU A 447 9.05 -41.63 -60.52
CA GLU A 447 9.73 -42.92 -60.55
C GLU A 447 9.97 -43.35 -59.11
N VAL A 448 9.50 -44.57 -58.75
CA VAL A 448 9.67 -45.16 -57.42
C VAL A 448 10.11 -46.59 -57.52
N THR A 449 10.82 -47.08 -56.54
CA THR A 449 11.08 -48.51 -56.38
C THR A 449 10.02 -49.07 -55.43
N ILE A 450 9.30 -50.08 -55.84
CA ILE A 450 8.18 -50.67 -55.12
C ILE A 450 8.55 -52.11 -54.72
N LEU A 451 8.24 -52.44 -53.51
CA LEU A 451 8.47 -53.77 -52.96
C LEU A 451 7.18 -54.31 -52.34
N PHE A 452 6.85 -55.55 -52.66
CA PHE A 452 5.81 -56.34 -52.00
C PHE A 452 6.43 -57.50 -51.31
N THR A 453 5.88 -57.89 -50.15
CA THR A 453 6.19 -59.13 -49.46
C THR A 453 4.93 -60.02 -49.33
N ASP A 454 5.11 -61.25 -49.13
CA ASP A 454 4.04 -62.22 -48.77
C ASP A 454 4.63 -63.39 -48.00
N VAL A 455 3.84 -64.01 -47.10
CA VAL A 455 4.28 -65.21 -46.34
C VAL A 455 3.85 -66.48 -47.05
N THR A 456 4.78 -67.40 -47.27
CA THR A 456 4.50 -68.64 -47.92
C THR A 456 3.50 -69.46 -47.13
N ASN A 457 2.36 -69.86 -47.79
CA ASN A 457 1.30 -70.69 -47.21
C ASN A 457 0.65 -70.05 -45.93
N PHE A 458 0.58 -68.70 -45.82
CA PHE A 458 -0.03 -68.05 -44.65
C PHE A 458 -1.46 -68.49 -44.38
N THR A 459 -2.31 -68.65 -45.41
CA THR A 459 -3.70 -69.09 -45.26
C THR A 459 -3.76 -70.46 -44.58
N GLY A 460 -2.91 -71.45 -45.00
CA GLY A 460 -2.88 -72.76 -44.38
C GLY A 460 -2.33 -72.79 -42.95
N ILE A 461 -1.48 -71.76 -42.59
CA ILE A 461 -1.03 -71.56 -41.23
C ILE A 461 -2.17 -70.95 -40.41
N ALA A 462 -2.81 -69.89 -40.93
CA ALA A 462 -3.88 -69.18 -40.28
C ALA A 462 -5.12 -70.05 -39.94
N GLU A 463 -5.47 -70.97 -40.81
CA GLU A 463 -6.56 -71.92 -40.56
C GLU A 463 -6.33 -72.87 -39.36
N LYS A 464 -5.06 -73.08 -38.96
CA LYS A 464 -4.68 -74.02 -37.91
C LYS A 464 -4.23 -73.34 -36.62
N ALA A 465 -3.87 -72.09 -36.71
CA ALA A 465 -3.31 -71.39 -35.58
C ALA A 465 -4.41 -70.80 -34.67
N ASP A 466 -4.10 -70.69 -33.38
CA ASP A 466 -4.90 -69.89 -32.46
C ASP A 466 -4.85 -68.37 -32.85
N PRO A 467 -6.00 -67.68 -32.90
CA PRO A 467 -6.05 -66.27 -33.38
C PRO A 467 -5.13 -65.33 -32.68
N ASP A 468 -5.02 -65.41 -31.33
CA ASP A 468 -4.17 -64.48 -30.54
C ASP A 468 -2.68 -64.75 -30.81
N THR A 469 -2.31 -66.07 -30.92
CA THR A 469 -0.95 -66.51 -31.26
C THR A 469 -0.58 -66.03 -32.68
N LEU A 470 -1.49 -66.26 -33.65
CA LEU A 470 -1.28 -65.78 -35.02
C LEU A 470 -1.12 -64.28 -35.11
N MET A 471 -1.95 -63.50 -34.40
CA MET A 471 -1.84 -62.04 -34.36
C MET A 471 -0.48 -61.57 -33.79
N HIS A 472 -0.06 -62.21 -32.71
CA HIS A 472 1.24 -61.89 -32.09
C HIS A 472 2.41 -62.22 -33.03
N GLN A 473 2.40 -63.44 -33.63
CA GLN A 473 3.42 -63.88 -34.58
C GLN A 473 3.46 -63.01 -35.83
N THR A 474 2.30 -62.65 -36.41
CA THR A 474 2.19 -61.78 -37.57
C THR A 474 2.68 -60.38 -37.21
N SER A 475 2.36 -59.83 -36.03
CA SER A 475 2.85 -58.51 -35.58
C SER A 475 4.38 -58.50 -35.46
N ARG A 476 5.02 -59.56 -34.92
CA ARG A 476 6.48 -59.65 -34.83
C ARG A 476 7.11 -59.67 -36.21
N HIS A 477 6.55 -60.49 -37.14
CA HIS A 477 7.02 -60.55 -38.52
C HIS A 477 6.91 -59.20 -39.25
N LEU A 478 5.74 -58.59 -39.21
CA LEU A 478 5.54 -57.25 -39.84
C LEU A 478 6.45 -56.19 -39.24
N ALA A 479 6.72 -56.24 -37.95
CA ALA A 479 7.65 -55.32 -37.29
C ALA A 479 9.09 -55.51 -37.79
N ALA A 480 9.56 -56.74 -37.88
CA ALA A 480 10.92 -57.05 -38.37
C ALA A 480 11.13 -56.57 -39.83
N LEU A 481 10.15 -56.85 -40.71
CA LEU A 481 10.20 -56.34 -42.09
C LEU A 481 10.17 -54.83 -42.16
N THR A 482 9.29 -54.18 -41.41
CA THR A 482 9.14 -52.74 -41.35
C THR A 482 10.43 -52.05 -40.89
N GLU A 483 11.10 -52.58 -39.87
CA GLU A 483 12.38 -52.06 -39.39
C GLU A 483 13.47 -52.16 -40.46
N ALA A 484 13.54 -53.30 -41.19
CA ALA A 484 14.49 -53.46 -42.30
C ALA A 484 14.24 -52.45 -43.43
N PHE A 485 12.97 -52.16 -43.76
CA PHE A 485 12.64 -51.16 -44.78
C PHE A 485 12.93 -49.76 -44.33
N HIS A 486 12.60 -49.38 -43.11
CA HIS A 486 12.90 -48.06 -42.56
C HIS A 486 14.39 -47.78 -42.43
N ALA A 487 15.18 -48.79 -42.05
CA ALA A 487 16.65 -48.66 -41.96
C ALA A 487 17.27 -48.21 -43.28
N GLU A 488 16.71 -48.62 -44.41
CA GLU A 488 17.12 -48.23 -45.74
C GLU A 488 16.29 -47.10 -46.36
N GLY A 489 15.50 -46.35 -45.50
CA GLY A 489 14.75 -45.18 -45.89
C GLY A 489 13.49 -45.48 -46.74
N GLY A 490 12.95 -46.69 -46.65
CA GLY A 490 11.72 -47.08 -47.30
C GLY A 490 10.48 -46.56 -46.59
N THR A 491 9.50 -46.15 -47.36
CA THR A 491 8.17 -45.75 -46.85
C THR A 491 7.25 -46.98 -46.90
N VAL A 492 6.85 -47.49 -45.74
CA VAL A 492 5.84 -48.56 -45.66
C VAL A 492 4.48 -47.92 -45.91
N ASP A 493 3.85 -48.32 -47.01
CA ASP A 493 2.51 -47.82 -47.42
C ASP A 493 1.42 -48.42 -46.53
N LYS A 494 1.31 -49.75 -46.57
CA LYS A 494 0.26 -50.49 -45.85
C LYS A 494 0.64 -51.95 -45.62
N TYR A 495 -0.06 -52.53 -44.67
CA TYR A 495 -0.12 -53.99 -44.51
C TYR A 495 -1.38 -54.53 -45.19
N ILE A 496 -1.24 -55.61 -45.92
CA ILE A 496 -2.33 -56.33 -46.64
C ILE A 496 -2.36 -57.74 -46.13
N GLY A 497 -3.04 -57.97 -44.99
CA GLY A 497 -2.93 -59.24 -44.30
C GLY A 497 -1.53 -59.50 -43.75
N ASP A 498 -0.84 -60.52 -44.25
CA ASP A 498 0.55 -60.91 -43.95
C ASP A 498 1.58 -60.19 -44.87
N SER A 499 1.10 -59.44 -45.85
CA SER A 499 1.94 -58.75 -46.84
C SER A 499 2.27 -57.34 -46.42
N VAL A 500 3.46 -56.84 -46.79
CA VAL A 500 3.87 -55.43 -46.66
C VAL A 500 4.07 -54.88 -48.06
N MET A 501 3.46 -53.70 -48.30
CA MET A 501 3.79 -52.87 -49.43
C MET A 501 4.68 -51.71 -48.96
N ALA A 502 5.84 -51.56 -49.60
CA ALA A 502 6.76 -50.46 -49.33
C ALA A 502 7.29 -49.86 -50.65
N PHE A 503 7.69 -48.60 -50.60
CA PHE A 503 8.31 -47.94 -51.75
C PHE A 503 9.41 -46.96 -51.32
N TRP A 504 10.34 -46.66 -52.22
CA TRP A 504 11.42 -45.68 -52.04
C TRP A 504 11.32 -44.58 -53.09
N ASN A 505 11.99 -43.47 -52.84
CA ASN A 505 12.00 -42.23 -53.61
C ASN A 505 10.77 -41.33 -53.39
N ALA A 506 9.91 -41.66 -52.43
CA ALA A 506 8.81 -40.83 -52.01
C ALA A 506 8.48 -41.10 -50.53
N PRO A 507 8.04 -40.05 -49.71
CA PRO A 507 7.80 -38.66 -50.13
C PRO A 507 9.09 -37.86 -50.32
N HIS A 508 10.24 -38.40 -49.92
CA HIS A 508 11.54 -37.78 -50.06
C HIS A 508 12.30 -38.38 -51.25
N LEU A 509 12.90 -37.52 -52.09
CA LEU A 509 13.69 -37.95 -53.21
C LEU A 509 14.97 -38.66 -52.75
N GLN A 510 15.27 -39.83 -53.37
CA GLN A 510 16.43 -40.64 -53.07
C GLN A 510 17.11 -41.07 -54.38
N ALA A 511 18.30 -40.59 -54.68
CA ALA A 511 18.98 -40.92 -55.89
C ALA A 511 19.38 -42.41 -56.00
N ASP A 512 19.57 -43.05 -54.87
CA ASP A 512 19.99 -44.44 -54.70
C ASP A 512 18.83 -45.38 -54.28
N HIS A 513 17.58 -45.02 -54.57
CA HIS A 513 16.35 -45.69 -54.12
C HIS A 513 16.28 -47.16 -54.56
N VAL A 514 16.81 -47.52 -55.72
CA VAL A 514 16.81 -48.89 -56.22
C VAL A 514 17.77 -49.76 -55.41
N GLU A 515 18.96 -49.22 -55.15
CA GLU A 515 19.99 -49.90 -54.36
C GLU A 515 19.51 -50.11 -52.90
N ARG A 516 18.93 -49.06 -52.31
CA ARG A 516 18.33 -49.13 -50.96
C ARG A 516 17.24 -50.19 -50.86
N ALA A 517 16.34 -50.27 -51.84
CA ALA A 517 15.30 -51.25 -51.86
C ALA A 517 15.84 -52.70 -51.96
N CYS A 518 16.89 -52.93 -52.71
CA CYS A 518 17.56 -54.20 -52.77
C CYS A 518 18.26 -54.57 -51.46
N ARG A 519 18.95 -53.62 -50.81
CA ARG A 519 19.52 -53.85 -49.48
C ARG A 519 18.44 -54.14 -48.43
N ALA A 520 17.37 -53.36 -48.45
CA ALA A 520 16.22 -53.57 -47.57
C ALA A 520 15.62 -54.94 -47.73
N ALA A 521 15.49 -55.45 -48.97
CA ALA A 521 14.95 -56.77 -49.22
C ALA A 521 15.87 -57.93 -48.70
N LEU A 522 17.19 -57.75 -48.85
CA LEU A 522 18.15 -58.73 -48.27
C LEU A 522 18.13 -58.69 -46.74
N SER A 523 18.10 -57.47 -46.16
CA SER A 523 17.99 -57.27 -44.70
C SER A 523 16.66 -57.85 -44.17
N ALA A 524 15.57 -57.61 -44.84
CA ALA A 524 14.24 -58.16 -44.48
C ALA A 524 14.21 -59.70 -44.53
N LYS A 525 14.84 -60.33 -45.55
CA LYS A 525 15.02 -61.76 -45.62
C LYS A 525 15.80 -62.28 -44.42
N ALA A 526 16.96 -61.67 -44.13
CA ALA A 526 17.80 -62.05 -43.00
C ALA A 526 17.05 -61.93 -41.65
N ALA A 527 16.31 -60.84 -41.46
CA ALA A 527 15.47 -60.61 -40.27
C ALA A 527 14.36 -61.64 -40.14
N SER A 528 13.70 -62.01 -41.26
CA SER A 528 12.68 -63.03 -41.29
C SER A 528 13.27 -64.41 -40.95
N ASP A 529 14.45 -64.78 -41.49
CA ASP A 529 15.15 -66.04 -41.22
C ASP A 529 15.56 -66.12 -39.73
N ALA A 530 16.08 -65.03 -39.15
CA ALA A 530 16.40 -64.95 -37.72
C ALA A 530 15.12 -65.11 -36.83
N LEU A 531 14.05 -64.43 -37.18
CA LEU A 531 12.77 -64.54 -36.47
C LEU A 531 12.15 -65.92 -36.59
N ASN A 532 12.32 -66.58 -37.72
CA ASN A 532 11.87 -67.97 -37.89
C ASN A 532 12.60 -68.94 -36.96
N THR A 533 13.87 -68.73 -36.68
CA THR A 533 14.61 -69.52 -35.68
C THR A 533 14.00 -69.37 -34.28
N GLU A 534 13.55 -68.15 -33.94
CA GLU A 534 12.83 -67.90 -32.69
C GLU A 534 11.46 -68.61 -32.68
N PHE A 535 10.70 -68.51 -33.78
CA PHE A 535 9.41 -69.14 -33.90
C PHE A 535 9.51 -70.68 -33.76
N GLU A 536 10.54 -71.26 -34.36
CA GLU A 536 10.79 -72.70 -34.20
C GLU A 536 11.07 -73.08 -32.74
N ALA A 537 11.86 -72.31 -32.05
CA ALA A 537 12.13 -72.49 -30.61
C ALA A 537 10.86 -72.37 -29.78
N GLU A 538 9.94 -71.51 -30.18
CA GLU A 538 8.60 -71.34 -29.58
C GLU A 538 7.59 -72.37 -30.07
N ARG A 539 7.97 -73.25 -30.95
CA ARG A 539 7.11 -74.29 -31.60
C ARG A 539 6.01 -73.66 -32.48
N LEU A 540 6.28 -72.53 -33.05
CA LEU A 540 5.40 -71.86 -33.99
C LEU A 540 5.84 -72.18 -35.43
N PRO A 541 4.89 -72.21 -36.40
CA PRO A 541 5.24 -72.45 -37.80
C PRO A 541 6.09 -71.27 -38.34
N PRO A 542 7.15 -71.56 -39.15
CA PRO A 542 7.97 -70.51 -39.71
C PRO A 542 7.19 -69.70 -40.77
N PHE A 543 7.48 -68.37 -40.81
CA PHE A 543 6.95 -67.42 -41.80
C PHE A 543 8.01 -67.19 -42.88
N ALA A 544 8.09 -68.07 -43.88
CA ALA A 544 9.00 -67.93 -45.01
C ALA A 544 8.52 -66.81 -45.92
N VAL A 545 9.26 -65.72 -46.00
CA VAL A 545 8.91 -64.52 -46.76
C VAL A 545 9.32 -64.63 -48.23
N ARG A 546 8.49 -64.12 -49.11
CA ARG A 546 8.76 -63.89 -50.55
C ARG A 546 8.71 -62.40 -50.81
N LEU A 547 9.57 -61.92 -51.69
CA LEU A 547 9.67 -60.50 -52.01
C LEU A 547 9.69 -60.28 -53.54
N GLY A 548 8.98 -59.23 -53.98
CA GLY A 548 9.00 -58.78 -55.37
C GLY A 548 9.33 -57.31 -55.50
N ILE A 549 10.33 -56.94 -56.32
CA ILE A 549 10.82 -55.61 -56.47
C ILE A 549 10.75 -55.13 -57.91
N HIS A 550 10.17 -53.96 -58.15
CA HIS A 550 10.16 -53.28 -59.41
C HIS A 550 10.44 -51.80 -59.28
N VAL A 551 11.09 -51.20 -60.27
CA VAL A 551 11.30 -49.74 -60.41
C VAL A 551 10.60 -49.23 -61.64
N GLY A 552 9.86 -48.15 -61.50
CA GLY A 552 9.20 -47.51 -62.61
C GLY A 552 8.26 -46.39 -62.18
N ASP A 553 7.65 -45.74 -63.16
CA ASP A 553 6.75 -44.60 -62.93
C ASP A 553 5.44 -45.07 -62.22
N ALA A 554 5.10 -44.36 -61.20
CA ALA A 554 3.80 -44.47 -60.49
C ALA A 554 3.24 -43.08 -60.18
N VAL A 555 1.96 -43.02 -59.93
CA VAL A 555 1.34 -41.81 -59.34
C VAL A 555 1.42 -41.97 -57.85
N VAL A 556 2.17 -41.10 -57.16
CA VAL A 556 2.36 -41.14 -55.72
C VAL A 556 1.72 -39.90 -55.11
N GLY A 557 0.91 -40.05 -54.09
CA GLY A 557 0.23 -38.98 -53.39
C GLY A 557 -0.98 -39.43 -52.56
N ASN A 558 -1.82 -38.45 -52.22
CA ASN A 558 -3.03 -38.70 -51.42
C ASN A 558 -4.18 -39.22 -52.29
N VAL A 559 -4.51 -40.47 -52.13
CA VAL A 559 -5.56 -41.15 -52.91
C VAL A 559 -6.67 -41.60 -51.97
N GLY A 560 -7.93 -41.36 -52.38
CA GLY A 560 -9.09 -41.77 -51.62
C GLY A 560 -10.27 -40.80 -51.73
N SER A 561 -11.00 -40.62 -50.64
CA SER A 561 -12.12 -39.68 -50.54
C SER A 561 -11.73 -38.50 -49.62
N ALA A 562 -12.56 -37.45 -49.59
CA ALA A 562 -12.36 -36.33 -48.67
C ALA A 562 -12.33 -36.71 -47.18
N GLU A 563 -12.98 -37.84 -46.81
CA GLU A 563 -13.04 -38.32 -45.41
C GLU A 563 -11.93 -39.33 -45.06
N ARG A 564 -11.39 -40.03 -46.11
CA ARG A 564 -10.36 -41.07 -45.91
C ARG A 564 -9.38 -41.07 -47.06
N MET A 565 -8.18 -40.72 -46.79
CA MET A 565 -7.07 -40.68 -47.74
C MET A 565 -5.93 -41.59 -47.27
N ASN A 566 -5.26 -42.20 -48.24
CA ASN A 566 -4.01 -42.92 -48.02
C ASN A 566 -2.95 -42.28 -48.91
N TYR A 567 -1.78 -42.02 -48.35
CA TYR A 567 -0.63 -41.68 -49.12
C TYR A 567 -0.04 -42.95 -49.72
N THR A 568 -0.15 -43.16 -50.98
CA THR A 568 0.16 -44.43 -51.66
C THR A 568 0.68 -44.24 -53.07
N ALA A 569 1.24 -45.28 -53.65
CA ALA A 569 1.63 -45.34 -55.04
C ALA A 569 0.59 -46.14 -55.83
N LEU A 570 0.21 -45.65 -57.04
CA LEU A 570 -0.69 -46.31 -57.95
C LEU A 570 -0.09 -46.35 -59.37
N GLY A 571 -0.31 -47.47 -60.07
CA GLY A 571 0.12 -47.62 -61.47
C GLY A 571 0.54 -49.05 -61.85
N ASN A 572 0.91 -49.19 -63.10
CA ASN A 572 1.34 -50.49 -63.63
C ASN A 572 2.61 -51.01 -62.96
N SER A 573 3.50 -50.14 -62.52
CA SER A 573 4.71 -50.48 -61.80
C SER A 573 4.42 -51.14 -60.45
N VAL A 574 3.38 -50.65 -59.74
CA VAL A 574 2.89 -51.25 -58.50
C VAL A 574 2.38 -52.68 -58.72
N ASN A 575 1.56 -52.84 -59.77
CA ASN A 575 1.02 -54.11 -60.11
C ASN A 575 2.09 -55.13 -60.53
N LEU A 576 3.16 -54.67 -61.20
CA LEU A 576 4.27 -55.52 -61.59
C LEU A 576 5.08 -55.98 -60.36
N ALA A 577 5.38 -55.14 -59.42
CA ALA A 577 6.05 -55.53 -58.17
C ALA A 577 5.26 -56.56 -57.38
N ALA A 578 3.95 -56.36 -57.23
CA ALA A 578 3.08 -57.36 -56.57
C ALA A 578 3.07 -58.74 -57.31
N ARG A 579 3.14 -58.71 -58.62
CA ARG A 579 3.19 -59.95 -59.42
C ARG A 579 4.53 -60.68 -59.30
N LEU A 580 5.62 -59.94 -59.25
CA LEU A 580 6.97 -60.50 -59.03
C LEU A 580 7.00 -61.27 -57.70
N GLU A 581 6.38 -60.71 -56.65
CA GLU A 581 6.25 -61.44 -55.39
C GLU A 581 5.57 -62.79 -55.61
N GLY A 582 4.40 -62.80 -56.26
CA GLY A 582 3.65 -64.06 -56.48
C GLY A 582 4.40 -65.06 -57.36
N LEU A 583 5.25 -64.64 -58.29
CA LEU A 583 6.05 -65.52 -59.15
C LEU A 583 7.14 -66.24 -58.39
N ASN A 584 7.57 -65.80 -57.22
CA ASN A 584 8.49 -66.57 -56.37
C ASN A 584 7.97 -67.99 -56.09
N LYS A 585 6.65 -68.17 -55.93
CA LYS A 585 6.03 -69.43 -55.70
C LYS A 585 6.23 -70.42 -56.88
N GLN A 586 6.20 -69.87 -58.11
CA GLN A 586 6.33 -70.64 -59.32
C GLN A 586 7.79 -71.11 -59.58
N TYR A 587 8.73 -70.22 -59.24
CA TYR A 587 10.15 -70.41 -59.54
C TYR A 587 10.97 -70.92 -58.35
N GLY A 588 10.35 -71.05 -57.16
CA GLY A 588 11.05 -71.49 -55.95
C GLY A 588 12.11 -70.53 -55.46
N THR A 589 11.95 -69.22 -55.72
CA THR A 589 12.85 -68.13 -55.35
C THR A 589 12.34 -67.37 -54.15
N THR A 590 13.19 -66.53 -53.53
CA THR A 590 12.80 -65.71 -52.37
C THR A 590 12.62 -64.24 -52.74
N ILE A 591 13.52 -63.67 -53.51
CA ILE A 591 13.49 -62.28 -53.90
C ILE A 591 13.59 -62.13 -55.41
N LEU A 592 12.46 -61.82 -56.05
CA LEU A 592 12.42 -61.62 -57.50
C LEU A 592 12.44 -60.13 -57.81
N VAL A 593 13.27 -59.75 -58.78
CA VAL A 593 13.37 -58.36 -59.28
C VAL A 593 13.16 -58.30 -60.77
N SER A 594 12.64 -57.20 -61.27
CA SER A 594 12.52 -56.98 -62.73
C SER A 594 13.86 -56.63 -63.35
N GLU A 595 13.97 -56.73 -64.68
CA GLU A 595 15.10 -56.32 -65.46
C GLU A 595 15.47 -54.81 -65.21
N ALA A 596 14.45 -53.99 -65.06
CA ALA A 596 14.64 -52.53 -64.75
C ALA A 596 15.38 -52.29 -63.45
N VAL A 597 15.14 -53.14 -62.41
CA VAL A 597 15.90 -53.10 -61.14
C VAL A 597 17.31 -53.57 -61.35
N ARG A 598 17.44 -54.80 -61.96
CA ARG A 598 18.76 -55.38 -62.20
C ARG A 598 19.70 -54.42 -62.98
N ASN A 599 19.23 -53.79 -64.03
CA ASN A 599 20.02 -52.93 -64.88
C ASN A 599 20.52 -51.64 -64.16
N ARG A 600 19.83 -51.24 -63.09
CA ARG A 600 20.23 -50.07 -62.25
C ARG A 600 21.29 -50.39 -61.20
N VAL A 601 21.38 -51.65 -60.76
CA VAL A 601 22.20 -52.03 -59.62
C VAL A 601 23.03 -53.28 -59.85
N GLU A 602 23.27 -53.67 -61.12
CA GLU A 602 24.00 -54.85 -61.49
C GLU A 602 25.45 -54.92 -60.95
N ASN A 603 26.05 -53.79 -60.70
CA ASN A 603 27.37 -53.70 -60.13
C ASN A 603 27.42 -53.83 -58.60
N CYS A 604 26.24 -53.68 -57.96
CA CYS A 604 26.11 -53.68 -56.51
C CYS A 604 25.63 -55.01 -55.95
N PHE A 605 24.98 -55.82 -56.80
CA PHE A 605 24.33 -57.06 -56.35
C PHE A 605 24.54 -58.21 -57.37
N ARG A 606 24.52 -59.44 -56.84
CA ARG A 606 24.54 -60.67 -57.66
C ARG A 606 23.13 -61.12 -57.96
N PHE A 607 22.89 -61.38 -59.22
CA PHE A 607 21.59 -61.80 -59.71
C PHE A 607 21.68 -63.12 -60.46
N ASN A 608 20.68 -64.00 -60.26
CA ASN A 608 20.48 -65.21 -61.09
C ASN A 608 19.36 -64.94 -62.12
N SER A 609 19.61 -65.19 -63.39
CA SER A 609 18.55 -65.06 -64.42
C SER A 609 17.58 -66.20 -64.26
N ILE A 610 16.27 -65.93 -64.13
CA ILE A 610 15.26 -66.94 -63.87
C ILE A 610 14.44 -67.24 -65.11
N ALA A 611 13.73 -66.31 -65.67
CA ALA A 611 12.84 -66.51 -66.78
C ALA A 611 12.45 -65.19 -67.49
N SER A 612 11.97 -65.30 -68.69
CA SER A 612 11.23 -64.20 -69.33
C SER A 612 9.72 -64.43 -69.14
N VAL A 613 9.03 -63.48 -68.60
CA VAL A 613 7.61 -63.63 -68.21
C VAL A 613 6.77 -62.48 -68.80
N ILE A 614 5.59 -62.85 -69.27
CA ILE A 614 4.52 -61.85 -69.57
C ILE A 614 3.61 -61.87 -68.38
N ALA A 615 3.73 -60.85 -67.56
CA ALA A 615 2.89 -60.76 -66.37
C ALA A 615 1.43 -60.52 -66.79
N LYS A 616 0.48 -61.25 -66.15
CA LYS A 616 -0.97 -61.16 -66.47
C LYS A 616 -1.48 -59.77 -66.59
N GLY A 617 -1.96 -59.35 -67.82
CA GLY A 617 -2.45 -58.05 -68.13
C GLY A 617 -1.35 -57.06 -68.58
N MET A 618 -0.13 -57.49 -68.86
CA MET A 618 0.90 -56.75 -69.57
C MET A 618 1.06 -57.36 -70.98
N THR A 619 1.48 -56.49 -71.88
CA THR A 619 1.73 -56.85 -73.26
C THR A 619 3.21 -57.05 -73.57
N THR A 620 4.04 -56.61 -72.62
CA THR A 620 5.49 -56.58 -72.77
C THR A 620 6.10 -57.75 -71.98
N GLU A 621 6.96 -58.52 -72.58
CA GLU A 621 7.77 -59.55 -71.95
C GLU A 621 8.86 -58.86 -71.09
N THR A 622 9.02 -59.31 -69.83
CA THR A 622 10.02 -58.77 -68.88
C THR A 622 10.88 -59.91 -68.35
N GLN A 623 12.19 -59.75 -68.46
CA GLN A 623 13.13 -60.67 -67.82
C GLN A 623 13.11 -60.50 -66.33
N VAL A 624 13.03 -61.57 -65.57
CA VAL A 624 13.05 -61.58 -64.12
C VAL A 624 14.30 -62.22 -63.57
N TYR A 625 14.79 -61.69 -62.47
CA TYR A 625 16.02 -62.15 -61.83
C TYR A 625 15.78 -62.40 -60.34
N GLU A 626 16.50 -63.34 -59.79
CA GLU A 626 16.57 -63.55 -58.35
C GLU A 626 17.74 -62.67 -57.80
N LEU A 627 17.45 -61.90 -56.79
CA LEU A 627 18.48 -61.11 -56.02
C LEU A 627 19.06 -62.09 -54.98
N VAL A 628 20.38 -62.32 -55.06
CA VAL A 628 21.08 -63.32 -54.21
C VAL A 628 21.78 -62.66 -53.03
N GLU A 629 22.65 -61.75 -53.28
CA GLU A 629 23.46 -61.07 -52.24
C GLU A 629 24.04 -59.73 -52.77
N ALA A 630 24.50 -58.91 -51.87
CA ALA A 630 25.26 -57.70 -52.21
C ALA A 630 26.69 -58.06 -52.61
N VAL A 631 27.21 -57.45 -53.66
CA VAL A 631 28.62 -57.56 -54.02
C VAL A 631 29.39 -56.57 -53.14
N THR A 632 30.29 -57.15 -52.33
CA THR A 632 31.17 -56.34 -51.44
C THR A 632 32.21 -55.56 -52.20
#